data_eeefa7054f45aa4009882ffca6010b83
#
_entry.id   eeefa7054f45aa4009882ffca6010b83
#
_cell.length_a   1.000
_cell.length_b   1.000
_cell.length_c   1.000
_cell.angle_alpha   90.00
_cell.angle_beta   90.00
_cell.angle_gamma   90.00
#
_symmetry.space_group_name_H-M   'P 1'
#
loop_
_entity.id
_entity.type
_entity.pdbx_description
1 polymer ?
#
loop_
_entity_poly.entity_id
_entity_poly.type
_entity_poly.pdbx_seq_one_letter_code
_entity_poly.pdbx_strand_id
1 'polypeptide(L)' 'GFVNAIPGFAQHPEIVNGASDLFGRVFGDAGKHARAAVGAGSLPRNVAVEVEAIFEIAGAVRAGAR' A
#
# COMPACT_ATOMS: atom_id res chain seq x y z
N GLY A 1 1.06 0.34 -3.87
CA GLY A 1 0.19 1.52 -3.86
C GLY A 1 -0.03 2.07 -5.26
N PHE A 2 -1.26 2.44 -5.54
CA PHE A 2 -1.67 3.01 -6.83
C PHE A 2 -2.16 4.43 -6.61
N VAL A 3 -1.64 5.37 -7.40
CA VAL A 3 -2.04 6.78 -7.35
C VAL A 3 -2.77 7.13 -8.63
N ASN A 4 -3.97 7.66 -8.52
CA ASN A 4 -4.72 8.18 -9.66
C ASN A 4 -4.08 9.51 -10.07
N ALA A 5 -3.26 9.47 -11.11
CA ALA A 5 -2.36 10.55 -11.44
C ALA A 5 -2.42 10.92 -12.92
N ILE A 6 -2.15 12.18 -13.20
CA ILE A 6 -1.98 12.65 -14.57
C ILE A 6 -0.67 12.10 -15.17
N PRO A 7 -0.56 12.02 -16.50
CA PRO A 7 0.70 11.64 -17.14
C PRO A 7 1.85 12.58 -16.70
N GLY A 8 3.01 12.00 -16.46
CA GLY A 8 4.19 12.74 -16.04
C GLY A 8 4.32 12.99 -14.54
N PHE A 9 3.30 12.68 -13.75
CA PHE A 9 3.42 12.75 -12.29
C PHE A 9 4.44 11.72 -11.79
N ALA A 10 5.33 12.12 -10.89
CA ALA A 10 6.45 11.30 -10.45
C ALA A 10 6.58 11.15 -8.94
N GLN A 11 5.63 11.67 -8.16
CA GLN A 11 5.71 11.69 -6.70
C GLN A 11 4.85 10.60 -6.04
N HIS A 12 4.66 9.47 -6.71
CA HIS A 12 3.90 8.34 -6.17
C HIS A 12 4.47 7.81 -4.85
N PRO A 13 5.81 7.65 -4.70
CA PRO A 13 6.36 7.19 -3.43
C PRO A 13 6.04 8.09 -2.26
N GLU A 14 6.09 9.40 -2.44
CA GLU A 14 5.81 10.37 -1.39
C GLU A 14 4.36 10.27 -0.92
N ILE A 15 3.43 10.06 -1.84
CA ILE A 15 2.02 9.90 -1.51
C ILE A 15 1.78 8.59 -0.77
N VAL A 16 2.38 7.50 -1.23
CA VAL A 16 2.22 6.17 -0.61
C VAL A 16 2.93 6.07 0.73
N ASN A 17 3.91 6.94 1.00
CA ASN A 17 4.57 7.01 2.31
C ASN A 17 3.59 7.15 3.47
N GLY A 18 2.43 7.75 3.27
CA GLY A 18 1.41 7.83 4.31
C GLY A 18 1.01 6.45 4.85
N ALA A 19 0.79 5.48 3.98
CA ALA A 19 0.47 4.11 4.39
C ALA A 19 1.69 3.42 5.01
N SER A 20 2.88 3.59 4.42
CA SER A 20 4.11 2.98 4.94
C SER A 20 4.46 3.51 6.33
N ASP A 21 4.31 4.80 6.56
CA ASP A 21 4.58 5.41 7.86
C ASP A 21 3.59 4.91 8.91
N LEU A 22 2.33 4.75 8.54
CA LEU A 22 1.32 4.18 9.44
C LEU A 22 1.68 2.75 9.83
N PHE A 23 2.07 1.90 8.88
CA PHE A 23 2.49 0.53 9.19
C PHE A 23 3.69 0.50 10.13
N GLY A 24 4.66 1.39 9.94
CA GLY A 24 5.81 1.51 10.83
C GLY A 24 5.42 1.95 12.23
N ARG A 25 4.45 2.85 12.36
CA ARG A 25 3.96 3.33 13.67
C ARG A 25 3.15 2.28 14.41
N VAL A 26 2.37 1.49 13.69
CA VAL A 26 1.51 0.46 14.30
C VAL A 26 2.29 -0.80 14.64
N PHE A 27 3.17 -1.25 13.75
CA PHE A 27 3.84 -2.55 13.85
C PHE A 27 5.33 -2.46 14.22
N GLY A 28 5.90 -1.26 14.29
CA GLY A 28 7.33 -1.10 14.54
C GLY A 28 8.17 -1.74 13.43
N ASP A 29 9.19 -2.48 13.79
CA ASP A 29 10.06 -3.15 12.81
C ASP A 29 9.30 -4.16 11.95
N ALA A 30 8.27 -4.80 12.47
CA ALA A 30 7.42 -5.70 11.71
C ALA A 30 6.62 -4.97 10.62
N GLY A 31 6.47 -3.65 10.70
CA GLY A 31 5.83 -2.84 9.69
C GLY A 31 6.72 -2.46 8.51
N LYS A 32 8.01 -2.75 8.57
CA LYS A 32 8.92 -2.53 7.45
C LYS A 32 8.65 -3.56 6.36
N HIS A 33 8.54 -3.10 5.13
CA HIS A 33 8.05 -3.93 4.03
C HIS A 33 8.68 -3.50 2.70
N ALA A 34 8.62 -4.40 1.73
CA ALA A 34 8.86 -4.05 0.34
C ALA A 34 7.56 -3.52 -0.28
N ARG A 35 7.67 -2.60 -1.21
CA ARG A 35 6.50 -2.00 -1.85
C ARG A 35 6.79 -1.56 -3.27
N ALA A 36 5.72 -1.30 -4.01
CA ALA A 36 5.75 -0.52 -5.24
C ALA A 36 4.75 0.63 -5.11
N ALA A 37 5.07 1.75 -5.72
CA ALA A 37 4.19 2.90 -5.79
C ALA A 37 4.15 3.37 -7.24
N VAL A 38 2.98 3.26 -7.87
CA VAL A 38 2.83 3.49 -9.30
C VAL A 38 1.60 4.35 -9.58
N GLY A 39 1.60 4.99 -10.73
CA GLY A 39 0.44 5.72 -11.22
C GLY A 39 -0.54 4.80 -11.92
N ALA A 40 -1.79 5.19 -11.92
CA ALA A 40 -2.85 4.57 -12.70
C ALA A 40 -3.61 5.67 -13.45
N GLY A 41 -4.06 5.38 -14.65
CA GLY A 41 -4.85 6.32 -15.45
C GLY A 41 -6.25 6.51 -14.87
N SER A 42 -6.75 5.53 -14.13
CA SER A 42 -8.01 5.62 -13.39
C SER A 42 -8.02 4.57 -12.29
N LEU A 43 -8.79 4.84 -11.26
CA LEU A 43 -9.03 3.90 -10.17
C LEU A 43 -10.54 3.77 -9.96
N PRO A 44 -11.01 2.63 -9.40
CA PRO A 44 -12.43 2.45 -9.13
C PRO A 44 -13.01 3.63 -8.36
N ARG A 45 -14.19 4.08 -8.76
CA ARG A 45 -14.87 5.23 -8.18
C ARG A 45 -14.05 6.51 -8.18
N ASN A 46 -13.06 6.59 -9.07
CA ASN A 46 -12.19 7.76 -9.19
C ASN A 46 -11.51 8.15 -7.87
N VAL A 47 -11.17 7.17 -7.04
CA VAL A 47 -10.43 7.45 -5.81
C VAL A 47 -9.03 7.97 -6.12
N ALA A 48 -8.47 8.76 -5.22
CA ALA A 48 -7.15 9.35 -5.43
C ALA A 48 -6.02 8.34 -5.24
N VAL A 49 -6.17 7.41 -4.31
CA VAL A 49 -5.15 6.43 -3.95
C VAL A 49 -5.80 5.10 -3.61
N GLU A 50 -5.15 4.02 -4.01
CA GLU A 50 -5.53 2.66 -3.63
C GLU A 50 -4.31 1.94 -3.07
N VAL A 51 -4.46 1.25 -1.95
CA VAL A 51 -3.39 0.49 -1.30
C VAL A 51 -3.82 -0.96 -1.15
N GLU A 52 -2.96 -1.86 -1.59
CA GLU A 52 -3.08 -3.29 -1.34
C GLU A 52 -1.93 -3.74 -0.46
N ALA A 53 -2.19 -4.69 0.44
CA ALA A 53 -1.17 -5.21 1.32
C ALA A 53 -1.39 -6.69 1.60
N ILE A 54 -0.30 -7.38 1.87
CA ILE A 54 -0.30 -8.78 2.30
C ILE A 54 0.39 -8.83 3.65
N PHE A 55 -0.29 -9.38 4.64
CA PHE A 55 0.23 -9.52 6.00
C PHE A 55 0.49 -10.97 6.32
N GLU A 56 1.66 -11.25 6.86
CA GLU A 56 1.95 -12.53 7.48
C GLU A 56 1.58 -12.45 8.96
N ILE A 57 0.79 -13.41 9.41
CA ILE A 57 0.34 -13.47 10.80
C ILE A 57 1.19 -14.54 11.51
N ALA A 58 1.84 -14.16 12.60
CA ALA A 58 2.57 -15.10 13.43
C ALA A 58 1.61 -16.11 14.09
N GLY A 59 1.98 -17.37 14.11
CA GLY A 59 1.15 -18.44 14.61
C GLY A 59 0.46 -19.23 13.51
N ALA A 60 -0.67 -19.85 13.83
CA ALA A 60 -1.33 -20.75 12.90
C ALA A 60 -1.99 -19.97 11.76
N VAL A 61 -1.48 -20.18 10.56
CA VAL A 61 -2.19 -19.81 9.34
C VAL A 61 -3.05 -21.01 8.94
N ARG A 62 -4.35 -20.80 8.84
CA ARG A 62 -5.27 -21.85 8.45
C ARG A 62 -5.58 -21.74 6.96
N ALA A 63 -5.47 -22.86 6.27
CA ALA A 63 -5.96 -22.95 4.91
C ALA A 63 -7.46 -22.65 4.90
N GLY A 64 -7.87 -21.75 4.03
CA GLY A 64 -9.28 -21.38 3.90
C GLY A 64 -9.81 -20.44 4.98
N ALA A 65 -8.95 -19.86 5.80
CA ALA A 65 -9.33 -18.87 6.81
C ALA A 65 -9.60 -17.49 6.20
N ARG A 66 -10.62 -17.39 5.38
CA ARG A 66 -10.89 -16.18 4.61
C ARG A 66 -12.36 -15.80 4.75
#